data_79ce6fc2865737decdc18b9054ef3030
#
_entry.id   79ce6fc2865737decdc18b9054ef3030
#
_cell.length_a   1.000
_cell.length_b   1.000
_cell.length_c   1.000
_cell.angle_alpha   90.00
_cell.angle_beta   90.00
_cell.angle_gamma   90.00
#
_symmetry.space_group_name_H-M   'P 1'
#
loop_
_entity.id
_entity.type
_entity.pdbx_description
1 polymer ?
#
loop_
_entity_poly.entity_id
_entity_poly.type
_entity_poly.pdbx_seq_one_letter_code
_entity_poly.pdbx_strand_id
1 'polypeptide(L)'
;MDRLTRRAFAVGAAALQIRAQTPRAMPTICLFSKHLPKIHYADLGGVLKDLGFAGCDLTVRPGGHVEPVLAPADLYRAVEAIRAEGVEVPMITTAFVTPADPGLQSVLAIAGRMKVPYFKLGYWPYRPADNIPTRLAEVRRDVAALVAQGRAYGMAAGFHNHSGNYVGEAVWDARAIIDDMDPNWIGYYFDACHATAEGGEAGWNIAMRMALPRIKMAALKDFYWAKVNGKWTMQMCPMGEGMVNWPQVFALLASAHFAGPLSLHLEYEAADQMSAIARDLAFVKKQVAAAYG
;
A
#
# COMPACT_ATOMS: atom_id res chain seq x y z
N MET A 1 78.24 -19.48 19.30
CA MET A 1 77.35 -19.07 20.39
C MET A 1 76.21 -18.29 19.74
N ASP A 2 75.19 -19.00 19.23
CA ASP A 2 74.07 -18.41 18.51
C ASP A 2 72.82 -18.42 19.35
N ARG A 3 72.24 -17.25 19.53
CA ARG A 3 70.97 -17.09 20.22
C ARG A 3 69.84 -17.13 19.18
N LEU A 4 69.09 -18.21 19.16
CA LEU A 4 67.87 -18.33 18.40
C LEU A 4 66.70 -17.62 19.15
N THR A 5 66.21 -16.54 18.57
CA THR A 5 65.03 -15.84 19.07
C THR A 5 63.78 -16.56 18.60
N ARG A 6 62.99 -17.10 19.54
CA ARG A 6 61.65 -17.65 19.30
C ARG A 6 60.64 -16.50 19.04
N ARG A 7 60.14 -16.39 17.84
CA ARG A 7 58.95 -15.56 17.52
C ARG A 7 57.72 -16.37 17.88
N ALA A 8 56.97 -15.91 18.89
CA ALA A 8 55.66 -16.41 19.19
C ALA A 8 54.65 -15.88 18.18
N PHE A 9 54.00 -16.77 17.44
CA PHE A 9 52.84 -16.44 16.64
C PHE A 9 51.59 -16.41 17.55
N ALA A 10 51.06 -15.21 17.79
CA ALA A 10 49.75 -15.08 18.42
C ALA A 10 48.66 -15.22 17.33
N VAL A 11 47.96 -16.36 17.34
CA VAL A 11 46.76 -16.55 16.52
C VAL A 11 45.60 -15.88 17.25
N GLY A 12 45.24 -14.69 16.79
CA GLY A 12 44.05 -13.99 17.25
C GLY A 12 42.80 -14.69 16.71
N ALA A 13 42.05 -15.37 17.55
CA ALA A 13 40.72 -15.86 17.26
C ALA A 13 39.75 -14.67 17.16
N ALA A 14 39.42 -14.25 15.93
CA ALA A 14 38.33 -13.31 15.70
C ALA A 14 37.01 -14.04 15.98
N ALA A 15 36.42 -13.79 17.14
CA ALA A 15 35.08 -14.25 17.43
C ALA A 15 34.11 -13.52 16.49
N LEU A 16 33.54 -14.23 15.52
CA LEU A 16 32.40 -13.78 14.72
C LEU A 16 31.22 -13.56 15.69
N GLN A 17 30.98 -12.32 16.08
CA GLN A 17 29.76 -11.96 16.76
C GLN A 17 28.62 -12.09 15.76
N ILE A 18 27.90 -13.20 15.79
CA ILE A 18 26.59 -13.33 15.16
C ILE A 18 25.68 -12.35 15.88
N ARG A 19 25.53 -11.14 15.31
CA ARG A 19 24.50 -10.21 15.75
C ARG A 19 23.17 -10.89 15.50
N ALA A 20 22.47 -11.28 16.56
CA ALA A 20 21.07 -11.69 16.46
C ALA A 20 20.32 -10.58 15.74
N GLN A 21 19.84 -10.86 14.54
CA GLN A 21 19.00 -9.91 13.79
C GLN A 21 17.74 -9.74 14.62
N THR A 22 17.44 -8.50 14.99
CA THR A 22 16.16 -8.15 15.60
C THR A 22 15.07 -8.65 14.64
N PRO A 23 14.03 -9.37 15.12
CA PRO A 23 12.95 -9.83 14.25
C PRO A 23 12.41 -8.64 13.44
N ARG A 24 12.36 -8.79 12.12
CA ARG A 24 11.78 -7.76 11.25
C ARG A 24 10.29 -7.66 11.57
N ALA A 25 9.80 -6.43 11.78
CA ALA A 25 8.36 -6.23 11.91
C ALA A 25 7.68 -6.69 10.62
N MET A 26 6.69 -7.57 10.76
CA MET A 26 5.95 -8.13 9.62
C MET A 26 4.89 -7.15 9.15
N PRO A 27 4.69 -6.97 7.84
CA PRO A 27 3.60 -6.16 7.32
C PRO A 27 2.25 -6.82 7.60
N THR A 28 1.23 -6.00 7.88
CA THR A 28 -0.15 -6.47 8.05
C THR A 28 -0.80 -6.69 6.70
N ILE A 29 -1.24 -7.93 6.41
CA ILE A 29 -1.96 -8.23 5.17
C ILE A 29 -3.44 -7.89 5.38
N CYS A 30 -3.95 -6.95 4.58
CA CYS A 30 -5.32 -6.47 4.58
C CYS A 30 -6.06 -6.94 3.33
N LEU A 31 -7.38 -7.13 3.44
CA LEU A 31 -8.24 -7.15 2.26
C LEU A 31 -8.78 -5.75 2.01
N PHE A 32 -8.73 -5.31 0.74
CA PHE A 32 -9.45 -4.12 0.34
C PHE A 32 -10.96 -4.39 0.38
N SER A 33 -11.66 -3.77 1.31
CA SER A 33 -13.07 -4.08 1.61
C SER A 33 -14.03 -3.84 0.44
N LYS A 34 -13.61 -3.06 -0.57
CA LYS A 34 -14.32 -2.92 -1.87
C LYS A 34 -14.76 -4.26 -2.46
N HIS A 35 -14.02 -5.33 -2.19
CA HIS A 35 -14.29 -6.66 -2.74
C HIS A 35 -15.37 -7.43 -1.98
N LEU A 36 -15.88 -6.88 -0.89
CA LEU A 36 -16.99 -7.43 -0.11
C LEU A 36 -18.16 -6.42 0.00
N PRO A 37 -18.63 -5.84 -1.11
CA PRO A 37 -19.56 -4.69 -1.07
C PRO A 37 -20.94 -5.02 -0.50
N LYS A 38 -21.29 -6.30 -0.43
CA LYS A 38 -22.58 -6.77 0.11
C LYS A 38 -22.51 -7.12 1.60
N ILE A 39 -21.32 -7.15 2.18
CA ILE A 39 -21.13 -7.43 3.61
C ILE A 39 -21.23 -6.10 4.35
N HIS A 40 -22.14 -5.99 5.30
CA HIS A 40 -22.24 -4.80 6.14
C HIS A 40 -20.97 -4.66 6.99
N TYR A 41 -20.55 -3.42 7.30
CA TYR A 41 -19.31 -3.19 8.07
C TYR A 41 -19.33 -3.86 9.45
N ALA A 42 -20.50 -4.07 10.05
CA ALA A 42 -20.62 -4.77 11.32
C ALA A 42 -20.21 -6.26 11.26
N ASP A 43 -20.33 -6.89 10.09
CA ASP A 43 -20.02 -8.30 9.87
C ASP A 43 -18.65 -8.50 9.19
N LEU A 44 -18.07 -7.40 8.72
CA LEU A 44 -16.86 -7.44 7.90
C LEU A 44 -15.66 -8.04 8.66
N GLY A 45 -15.53 -7.74 9.95
CA GLY A 45 -14.48 -8.27 10.80
C GLY A 45 -14.50 -9.79 10.89
N GLY A 46 -15.69 -10.39 11.13
CA GLY A 46 -15.86 -11.84 11.19
C GLY A 46 -15.50 -12.52 9.87
N VAL A 47 -15.97 -11.98 8.74
CA VAL A 47 -15.66 -12.51 7.40
C VAL A 47 -14.16 -12.44 7.11
N LEU A 48 -13.49 -11.34 7.44
CA LEU A 48 -12.04 -11.18 7.24
C LEU A 48 -11.24 -12.15 8.10
N LYS A 49 -11.63 -12.34 9.35
CA LYS A 49 -11.05 -13.31 10.27
C LYS A 49 -11.17 -14.75 9.74
N ASP A 50 -12.36 -15.14 9.28
CA ASP A 50 -12.62 -16.47 8.73
C ASP A 50 -11.80 -16.73 7.46
N LEU A 51 -11.57 -15.71 6.62
CA LEU A 51 -10.67 -15.76 5.48
C LEU A 51 -9.19 -15.79 5.90
N GLY A 52 -8.85 -15.44 7.13
CA GLY A 52 -7.50 -15.44 7.67
C GLY A 52 -6.70 -14.17 7.41
N PHE A 53 -7.38 -13.01 7.21
CA PHE A 53 -6.74 -11.70 7.16
C PHE A 53 -6.44 -11.16 8.56
N ALA A 54 -5.31 -10.48 8.69
CA ALA A 54 -4.95 -9.76 9.91
C ALA A 54 -5.43 -8.30 9.89
N GLY A 55 -5.80 -7.77 8.73
CA GLY A 55 -6.20 -6.39 8.57
C GLY A 55 -7.28 -6.15 7.51
N CYS A 56 -7.87 -4.98 7.61
CA CYS A 56 -8.85 -4.43 6.68
C CYS A 56 -8.36 -3.10 6.10
N ASP A 57 -8.35 -2.98 4.78
CA ASP A 57 -8.30 -1.69 4.08
C ASP A 57 -9.75 -1.23 3.91
N LEU A 58 -10.24 -0.45 4.88
CA LEU A 58 -11.64 -0.05 4.94
C LEU A 58 -11.96 1.07 3.94
N THR A 59 -12.96 0.87 3.09
CA THR A 59 -13.45 1.89 2.16
C THR A 59 -14.26 2.97 2.89
N VAL A 60 -13.74 4.19 2.91
CA VAL A 60 -14.40 5.39 3.45
C VAL A 60 -14.50 6.42 2.33
N ARG A 61 -15.42 6.19 1.42
CA ARG A 61 -15.60 6.97 0.20
C ARG A 61 -17.02 6.82 -0.34
N PRO A 62 -17.46 7.64 -1.29
CA PRO A 62 -18.76 7.45 -1.94
C PRO A 62 -18.93 6.02 -2.47
N GLY A 63 -20.03 5.36 -2.12
CA GLY A 63 -20.30 3.95 -2.44
C GLY A 63 -19.41 2.93 -1.71
N GLY A 64 -18.66 3.35 -0.69
CA GLY A 64 -17.87 2.47 0.17
C GLY A 64 -18.66 1.92 1.36
N HIS A 65 -18.00 1.19 2.26
CA HIS A 65 -18.61 0.68 3.49
C HIS A 65 -19.03 1.79 4.45
N VAL A 66 -18.30 2.92 4.39
CA VAL A 66 -18.65 4.14 5.12
C VAL A 66 -18.68 5.30 4.15
N GLU A 67 -19.85 5.95 4.05
CA GLU A 67 -19.99 7.21 3.33
C GLU A 67 -19.30 8.33 4.12
N PRO A 68 -18.44 9.18 3.50
CA PRO A 68 -17.69 10.21 4.23
C PRO A 68 -18.58 11.16 5.04
N VAL A 69 -19.73 11.54 4.51
CA VAL A 69 -20.70 12.43 5.19
C VAL A 69 -21.39 11.76 6.36
N LEU A 70 -21.45 10.42 6.37
CA LEU A 70 -22.01 9.61 7.46
C LEU A 70 -20.93 9.15 8.46
N ALA A 71 -19.67 9.49 8.25
CA ALA A 71 -18.58 9.09 9.14
C ALA A 71 -18.85 9.39 10.63
N PRO A 72 -19.50 10.52 11.02
CA PRO A 72 -19.85 10.75 12.42
C PRO A 72 -20.71 9.67 13.07
N ALA A 73 -21.54 9.00 12.29
CA ALA A 73 -22.43 7.92 12.78
C ALA A 73 -21.78 6.54 12.64
N ASP A 74 -21.05 6.30 11.54
CA ASP A 74 -20.73 4.94 11.10
C ASP A 74 -19.26 4.57 11.24
N LEU A 75 -18.31 5.52 11.06
CA LEU A 75 -16.89 5.17 10.98
C LEU A 75 -16.35 4.59 12.30
N TYR A 76 -16.76 5.16 13.43
CA TYR A 76 -16.39 4.61 14.74
C TYR A 76 -16.90 3.18 14.91
N ARG A 77 -18.18 2.96 14.60
CA ARG A 77 -18.82 1.64 14.70
C ARG A 77 -18.16 0.61 13.78
N ALA A 78 -17.82 1.01 12.54
CA ALA A 78 -17.19 0.13 11.57
C ALA A 78 -15.80 -0.34 12.07
N VAL A 79 -14.98 0.59 12.54
CA VAL A 79 -13.64 0.25 13.04
C VAL A 79 -13.71 -0.60 14.30
N GLU A 80 -14.60 -0.28 15.24
CA GLU A 80 -14.81 -1.07 16.46
C GLU A 80 -15.30 -2.49 16.15
N ALA A 81 -16.29 -2.65 15.27
CA ALA A 81 -16.81 -3.95 14.88
C ALA A 81 -15.74 -4.83 14.25
N ILE A 82 -14.91 -4.26 13.35
CA ILE A 82 -13.82 -5.00 12.72
C ILE A 82 -12.76 -5.41 13.76
N ARG A 83 -12.38 -4.51 14.67
CA ARG A 83 -11.39 -4.78 15.71
C ARG A 83 -11.87 -5.74 16.78
N ALA A 84 -13.16 -5.77 17.06
CA ALA A 84 -13.75 -6.74 18.00
C ALA A 84 -13.51 -8.19 17.59
N GLU A 85 -13.33 -8.45 16.29
CA GLU A 85 -13.01 -9.77 15.75
C GLU A 85 -11.48 -10.06 15.71
N GLY A 86 -10.65 -9.13 16.19
CA GLY A 86 -9.20 -9.26 16.17
C GLY A 86 -8.56 -8.90 14.83
N VAL A 87 -9.29 -8.21 13.96
CA VAL A 87 -8.80 -7.72 12.66
C VAL A 87 -8.43 -6.23 12.79
N GLU A 88 -7.21 -5.85 12.43
CA GLU A 88 -6.79 -4.46 12.50
C GLU A 88 -7.34 -3.62 11.34
N VAL A 89 -7.45 -2.30 11.56
CA VAL A 89 -7.74 -1.32 10.50
C VAL A 89 -6.55 -0.36 10.41
N PRO A 90 -5.45 -0.77 9.74
CA PRO A 90 -4.25 0.07 9.68
C PRO A 90 -4.34 1.18 8.63
N MET A 91 -5.34 1.15 7.79
CA MET A 91 -5.56 2.15 6.74
C MET A 91 -7.02 2.26 6.35
N ILE A 92 -7.37 3.42 5.79
CA ILE A 92 -8.65 3.64 5.12
C ILE A 92 -8.42 4.10 3.67
N THR A 93 -9.19 3.56 2.75
CA THR A 93 -9.19 4.03 1.36
C THR A 93 -10.27 5.09 1.16
N THR A 94 -9.83 6.33 0.94
CA THR A 94 -10.69 7.48 0.67
C THR A 94 -10.66 7.91 -0.81
N ALA A 95 -11.48 8.89 -1.17
CA ALA A 95 -11.50 9.51 -2.49
C ALA A 95 -11.19 11.02 -2.42
N PHE A 96 -10.63 11.51 -1.32
CA PHE A 96 -10.37 12.93 -1.14
C PHE A 96 -9.29 13.43 -2.08
N VAL A 97 -9.61 14.51 -2.79
CA VAL A 97 -8.73 15.19 -3.76
C VAL A 97 -8.56 16.67 -3.44
N THR A 98 -9.43 17.25 -2.61
CA THR A 98 -9.32 18.64 -2.16
C THR A 98 -9.63 18.78 -0.66
N PRO A 99 -9.12 19.82 0.00
CA PRO A 99 -9.44 20.08 1.40
C PRO A 99 -10.92 20.43 1.65
N ALA A 100 -11.68 20.72 0.60
CA ALA A 100 -13.11 21.05 0.66
C ALA A 100 -14.02 19.83 0.48
N ASP A 101 -13.47 18.64 0.27
CA ASP A 101 -14.28 17.44 0.03
C ASP A 101 -15.19 17.14 1.24
N PRO A 102 -16.46 16.83 0.98
CA PRO A 102 -17.44 16.56 2.02
C PRO A 102 -17.02 15.41 2.95
N GLY A 103 -17.12 15.63 4.25
CA GLY A 103 -16.81 14.62 5.27
C GLY A 103 -15.31 14.48 5.60
N LEU A 104 -14.39 15.10 4.86
CA LEU A 104 -12.94 14.97 5.08
C LEU A 104 -12.54 15.18 6.55
N GLN A 105 -12.92 16.29 7.16
CA GLN A 105 -12.55 16.60 8.54
C GLN A 105 -13.10 15.58 9.53
N SER A 106 -14.36 15.17 9.36
CA SER A 106 -14.99 14.18 10.22
C SER A 106 -14.32 12.82 10.11
N VAL A 107 -14.02 12.39 8.88
CA VAL A 107 -13.30 11.13 8.63
C VAL A 107 -11.94 11.14 9.29
N LEU A 108 -11.11 12.17 9.03
CA LEU A 108 -9.76 12.25 9.60
C LEU A 108 -9.79 12.37 11.13
N ALA A 109 -10.71 13.16 11.69
CA ALA A 109 -10.83 13.35 13.14
C ALA A 109 -11.22 12.04 13.84
N ILE A 110 -12.14 11.25 13.27
CA ILE A 110 -12.58 9.98 13.86
C ILE A 110 -11.51 8.91 13.67
N ALA A 111 -11.00 8.72 12.45
CA ALA A 111 -9.97 7.74 12.17
C ALA A 111 -8.70 7.99 12.98
N GLY A 112 -8.27 9.26 13.11
CA GLY A 112 -7.11 9.64 13.92
C GLY A 112 -7.32 9.34 15.41
N ARG A 113 -8.50 9.64 16.00
CA ARG A 113 -8.84 9.26 17.38
C ARG A 113 -8.81 7.75 17.59
N MET A 114 -9.20 6.98 16.57
CA MET A 114 -9.15 5.53 16.57
C MET A 114 -7.76 4.98 16.24
N LYS A 115 -6.75 5.85 16.08
CA LYS A 115 -5.37 5.47 15.77
C LYS A 115 -5.23 4.67 14.48
N VAL A 116 -6.02 5.01 13.46
CA VAL A 116 -5.80 4.55 12.10
C VAL A 116 -4.68 5.40 11.50
N PRO A 117 -3.49 4.82 11.21
CA PRO A 117 -2.33 5.64 10.87
C PRO A 117 -2.31 6.18 9.44
N TYR A 118 -3.02 5.53 8.51
CA TYR A 118 -2.91 5.85 7.09
C TYR A 118 -4.24 6.07 6.41
N PHE A 119 -4.27 7.01 5.45
CA PHE A 119 -5.38 7.16 4.52
C PHE A 119 -4.87 7.30 3.08
N LYS A 120 -5.55 6.65 2.13
CA LYS A 120 -5.26 6.74 0.70
C LYS A 120 -5.96 7.99 0.14
N LEU A 121 -5.23 8.81 -0.63
CA LEU A 121 -5.75 9.97 -1.37
C LEU A 121 -6.64 9.54 -2.55
N GLY A 122 -7.47 10.45 -3.06
CA GLY A 122 -8.24 10.27 -4.30
C GLY A 122 -7.36 10.25 -5.55
N TYR A 123 -7.98 10.39 -6.71
CA TYR A 123 -7.32 10.42 -8.02
C TYR A 123 -7.58 11.73 -8.74
N TRP A 124 -6.55 12.31 -9.30
CA TRP A 124 -6.62 13.53 -10.12
C TRP A 124 -6.47 13.14 -11.59
N PRO A 125 -7.55 13.22 -12.41
CA PRO A 125 -7.43 12.89 -13.82
C PRO A 125 -6.61 13.95 -14.57
N TYR A 126 -5.83 13.51 -15.57
CA TYR A 126 -5.33 14.35 -16.62
C TYR A 126 -6.46 14.59 -17.65
N ARG A 127 -6.59 15.82 -18.12
CA ARG A 127 -7.55 16.22 -19.15
C ARG A 127 -6.80 16.45 -20.46
N PRO A 128 -7.42 16.25 -21.63
CA PRO A 128 -6.73 16.39 -22.93
C PRO A 128 -6.08 17.76 -23.17
N ALA A 129 -6.62 18.81 -22.56
CA ALA A 129 -6.10 20.18 -22.70
C ALA A 129 -5.15 20.61 -21.58
N ASP A 130 -4.82 19.73 -20.62
CA ASP A 130 -3.97 20.10 -19.48
C ASP A 130 -2.53 20.39 -19.95
N ASN A 131 -1.97 21.49 -19.46
CA ASN A 131 -0.54 21.68 -19.42
C ASN A 131 0.00 20.86 -18.25
N ILE A 132 0.76 19.82 -18.52
CA ILE A 132 1.19 18.85 -17.50
C ILE A 132 1.95 19.50 -16.33
N PRO A 133 2.96 20.35 -16.52
CA PRO A 133 3.61 21.06 -15.40
C PRO A 133 2.66 21.87 -14.52
N THR A 134 1.72 22.58 -15.13
CA THR A 134 0.69 23.35 -14.40
C THR A 134 -0.22 22.42 -13.61
N ARG A 135 -0.67 21.32 -14.23
CA ARG A 135 -1.52 20.31 -13.57
C ARG A 135 -0.84 19.69 -12.37
N LEU A 136 0.43 19.31 -12.48
CA LEU A 136 1.21 18.78 -11.35
C LEU A 136 1.33 19.80 -10.21
N ALA A 137 1.53 21.09 -10.54
CA ALA A 137 1.60 22.15 -9.54
C ALA A 137 0.23 22.39 -8.83
N GLU A 138 -0.89 22.22 -9.54
CA GLU A 138 -2.24 22.27 -8.93
C GLU A 138 -2.43 21.10 -7.97
N VAL A 139 -2.20 19.88 -8.42
CA VAL A 139 -2.33 18.66 -7.60
C VAL A 139 -1.42 18.73 -6.37
N ARG A 140 -0.19 19.25 -6.52
CA ARG A 140 0.71 19.45 -5.39
C ARG A 140 0.10 20.36 -4.31
N ARG A 141 -0.60 21.45 -4.66
CA ARG A 141 -1.27 22.33 -3.68
C ARG A 141 -2.38 21.59 -2.93
N ASP A 142 -3.20 20.82 -3.67
CA ASP A 142 -4.27 20.02 -3.07
C ASP A 142 -3.71 18.98 -2.12
N VAL A 143 -2.69 18.22 -2.55
CA VAL A 143 -2.01 17.21 -1.74
C VAL A 143 -1.40 17.83 -0.48
N ALA A 144 -0.70 18.97 -0.59
CA ALA A 144 -0.12 19.65 0.56
C ALA A 144 -1.19 20.04 1.61
N ALA A 145 -2.35 20.52 1.15
CA ALA A 145 -3.45 20.87 2.02
C ALA A 145 -4.09 19.64 2.70
N LEU A 146 -4.26 18.54 1.96
CA LEU A 146 -4.76 17.26 2.51
C LEU A 146 -3.78 16.66 3.53
N VAL A 147 -2.49 16.71 3.25
CA VAL A 147 -1.42 16.26 4.16
C VAL A 147 -1.41 17.07 5.46
N ALA A 148 -1.57 18.39 5.36
CA ALA A 148 -1.65 19.26 6.54
C ALA A 148 -2.85 18.89 7.44
N GLN A 149 -4.01 18.57 6.85
CA GLN A 149 -5.17 18.09 7.60
C GLN A 149 -4.94 16.70 8.20
N GLY A 150 -4.39 15.74 7.43
CA GLY A 150 -4.04 14.42 7.95
C GLY A 150 -3.10 14.50 9.15
N ARG A 151 -2.04 15.32 9.03
CA ARG A 151 -1.08 15.56 10.11
C ARG A 151 -1.74 16.09 11.39
N ALA A 152 -2.71 16.99 11.28
CA ALA A 152 -3.43 17.54 12.42
C ALA A 152 -4.17 16.46 13.24
N TYR A 153 -4.50 15.35 12.63
CA TYR A 153 -5.15 14.20 13.26
C TYR A 153 -4.22 12.97 13.44
N GLY A 154 -2.92 13.12 13.21
CA GLY A 154 -1.94 12.06 13.37
C GLY A 154 -1.99 10.97 12.28
N MET A 155 -2.52 11.29 11.12
CA MET A 155 -2.65 10.37 9.99
C MET A 155 -1.71 10.75 8.84
N ALA A 156 -1.01 9.79 8.27
CA ALA A 156 -0.19 9.98 7.07
C ALA A 156 -0.97 9.61 5.80
N ALA A 157 -0.81 10.45 4.78
CA ALA A 157 -1.43 10.23 3.47
C ALA A 157 -0.61 9.26 2.61
N GLY A 158 -1.27 8.46 1.78
CA GLY A 158 -0.66 7.65 0.75
C GLY A 158 -1.09 8.09 -0.64
N PHE A 159 -0.11 8.46 -1.47
CA PHE A 159 -0.33 8.75 -2.88
C PHE A 159 -0.29 7.45 -3.67
N HIS A 160 -1.41 7.06 -4.27
CA HIS A 160 -1.53 5.81 -5.01
C HIS A 160 -1.18 6.02 -6.49
N ASN A 161 -0.15 5.33 -6.99
CA ASN A 161 0.13 5.28 -8.42
C ASN A 161 -0.89 4.34 -9.10
N HIS A 162 -1.55 4.84 -10.15
CA HIS A 162 -2.64 4.11 -10.81
C HIS A 162 -2.58 4.30 -12.32
N SER A 163 -2.54 3.21 -13.08
CA SER A 163 -2.57 3.19 -14.55
C SER A 163 -3.76 3.94 -15.12
N GLY A 164 -3.58 4.47 -16.29
CA GLY A 164 -4.57 5.23 -17.02
C GLY A 164 -4.37 6.74 -16.88
N ASN A 165 -5.36 7.51 -17.24
CA ASN A 165 -5.22 8.96 -17.41
C ASN A 165 -5.27 9.73 -16.08
N TYR A 166 -4.40 9.38 -15.13
CA TYR A 166 -4.33 9.96 -13.80
C TYR A 166 -2.95 10.50 -13.48
N VAL A 167 -2.90 11.58 -12.73
CA VAL A 167 -1.67 12.08 -12.10
C VAL A 167 -1.14 11.01 -11.15
N GLY A 168 0.11 10.63 -11.32
CA GLY A 168 0.72 9.52 -10.58
C GLY A 168 0.60 8.17 -11.26
N GLU A 169 0.09 8.11 -12.49
CA GLU A 169 0.23 6.94 -13.37
C GLU A 169 1.70 6.55 -13.45
N ALA A 170 2.54 7.44 -13.94
CA ALA A 170 3.97 7.32 -13.74
C ALA A 170 4.31 7.66 -12.28
N VAL A 171 4.99 6.76 -11.57
CA VAL A 171 5.41 6.98 -10.17
C VAL A 171 6.22 8.28 -10.01
N TRP A 172 6.87 8.74 -11.10
CA TRP A 172 7.64 9.98 -11.16
C TRP A 172 6.79 11.24 -11.01
N ASP A 173 5.52 11.22 -11.43
CA ASP A 173 4.58 12.32 -11.19
C ASP A 173 4.32 12.49 -9.70
N ALA A 174 4.06 11.36 -9.01
CA ALA A 174 3.89 11.37 -7.57
C ALA A 174 5.14 11.91 -6.87
N ARG A 175 6.35 11.53 -7.34
CA ARG A 175 7.60 12.09 -6.83
C ARG A 175 7.65 13.61 -7.00
N ALA A 176 7.35 14.12 -8.18
CA ALA A 176 7.35 15.57 -8.45
C ALA A 176 6.39 16.35 -7.53
N ILE A 177 5.34 15.68 -7.04
CA ILE A 177 4.35 16.27 -6.13
C ILE A 177 4.80 16.24 -4.68
N ILE A 178 5.36 15.11 -4.20
CA ILE A 178 5.55 14.86 -2.76
C ILE A 178 7.01 14.96 -2.28
N ASP A 179 8.00 15.11 -3.16
CA ASP A 179 9.43 14.90 -2.84
C ASP A 179 9.94 15.84 -1.72
N ASP A 180 9.49 17.08 -1.67
CA ASP A 180 9.87 18.08 -0.67
C ASP A 180 8.89 18.19 0.53
N MET A 181 7.83 17.37 0.56
CA MET A 181 6.95 17.29 1.73
C MET A 181 7.55 16.36 2.80
N ASP A 182 7.19 16.60 4.06
CA ASP A 182 7.66 15.79 5.20
C ASP A 182 7.28 14.30 5.02
N PRO A 183 8.27 13.39 4.88
CA PRO A 183 8.04 11.98 4.65
C PRO A 183 7.31 11.27 5.80
N ASN A 184 7.19 11.87 6.97
CA ASN A 184 6.40 11.30 8.05
C ASN A 184 4.90 11.34 7.74
N TRP A 185 4.43 12.35 6.97
CA TRP A 185 3.01 12.63 6.76
C TRP A 185 2.52 12.35 5.36
N ILE A 186 3.41 12.07 4.40
CA ILE A 186 3.07 11.67 3.03
C ILE A 186 4.09 10.68 2.49
N GLY A 187 3.61 9.68 1.80
CA GLY A 187 4.42 8.75 1.04
C GLY A 187 3.60 8.06 -0.03
N TYR A 188 4.15 6.98 -0.57
CA TYR A 188 3.45 6.20 -1.59
C TYR A 188 2.51 5.18 -0.95
N TYR A 189 1.33 5.06 -1.49
CA TYR A 189 0.58 3.82 -1.54
C TYR A 189 1.01 3.14 -2.84
N PHE A 190 2.07 2.36 -2.77
CA PHE A 190 2.74 1.83 -3.96
C PHE A 190 1.97 0.64 -4.52
N ASP A 191 1.64 0.71 -5.81
CA ASP A 191 1.00 -0.36 -6.55
C ASP A 191 1.98 -0.93 -7.58
N ALA A 192 2.50 -2.13 -7.31
CA ALA A 192 3.47 -2.79 -8.18
C ALA A 192 2.87 -3.23 -9.51
N CYS A 193 1.57 -3.56 -9.55
CA CYS A 193 0.86 -3.92 -10.76
C CYS A 193 0.80 -2.74 -11.73
N HIS A 194 0.34 -1.58 -11.26
CA HIS A 194 0.29 -0.38 -12.08
C HIS A 194 1.69 0.10 -12.48
N ALA A 195 2.66 0.05 -11.57
CA ALA A 195 4.04 0.40 -11.90
C ALA A 195 4.64 -0.52 -12.97
N THR A 196 4.29 -1.82 -12.97
CA THR A 196 4.72 -2.77 -14.00
C THR A 196 4.02 -2.49 -15.34
N ALA A 197 2.71 -2.19 -15.30
CA ALA A 197 1.94 -1.90 -16.50
C ALA A 197 2.48 -0.68 -17.25
N GLU A 198 2.84 0.37 -16.53
CA GLU A 198 3.32 1.63 -17.09
C GLU A 198 4.85 1.65 -17.32
N GLY A 199 5.60 0.99 -16.45
CA GLY A 199 7.08 0.99 -16.49
C GLY A 199 7.70 -0.15 -17.29
N GLY A 200 6.94 -1.17 -17.67
CA GLY A 200 7.47 -2.36 -18.33
C GLY A 200 8.51 -3.12 -17.49
N GLU A 201 9.38 -3.89 -18.15
CA GLU A 201 10.31 -4.84 -17.53
C GLU A 201 11.25 -4.22 -16.49
N ALA A 202 11.84 -3.07 -16.77
CA ALA A 202 12.83 -2.43 -15.90
C ALA A 202 12.28 -1.23 -15.13
N GLY A 203 11.36 -0.48 -15.72
CA GLY A 203 10.90 0.80 -15.19
C GLY A 203 10.21 0.69 -13.84
N TRP A 204 9.41 -0.34 -13.63
CA TRP A 204 8.75 -0.58 -12.35
C TRP A 204 9.75 -0.77 -11.20
N ASN A 205 10.84 -1.49 -11.44
CA ASN A 205 11.88 -1.75 -10.43
C ASN A 205 12.62 -0.47 -10.06
N ILE A 206 12.99 0.34 -11.06
CA ILE A 206 13.64 1.63 -10.85
C ILE A 206 12.71 2.56 -10.06
N ALA A 207 11.44 2.65 -10.46
CA ALA A 207 10.44 3.47 -9.78
C ALA A 207 10.20 3.01 -8.33
N MET A 208 10.10 1.69 -8.10
CA MET A 208 9.96 1.14 -6.76
C MET A 208 11.15 1.46 -5.87
N ARG A 209 12.38 1.25 -6.36
CA ARG A 209 13.62 1.56 -5.61
C ARG A 209 13.71 3.05 -5.25
N MET A 210 13.25 3.92 -6.11
CA MET A 210 13.15 5.35 -5.85
C MET A 210 12.09 5.64 -4.75
N ALA A 211 10.94 4.97 -4.80
CA ALA A 211 9.83 5.16 -3.86
C ALA A 211 10.05 4.52 -2.48
N LEU A 212 10.87 3.44 -2.39
CA LEU A 212 11.06 2.61 -1.19
C LEU A 212 11.19 3.38 0.12
N PRO A 213 12.00 4.44 0.24
CA PRO A 213 12.19 5.14 1.52
C PRO A 213 10.91 5.83 2.03
N ARG A 214 9.90 5.97 1.17
CA ARG A 214 8.65 6.70 1.45
C ARG A 214 7.39 5.85 1.25
N ILE A 215 7.49 4.55 1.01
CA ILE A 215 6.31 3.68 0.90
C ILE A 215 5.66 3.57 2.28
N LYS A 216 4.37 3.94 2.37
CA LYS A 216 3.54 3.84 3.58
C LYS A 216 2.62 2.63 3.54
N MET A 217 2.11 2.31 2.36
CA MET A 217 1.17 1.23 2.09
C MET A 217 1.54 0.61 0.75
N ALA A 218 1.18 -0.66 0.51
CA ALA A 218 1.35 -1.29 -0.80
C ALA A 218 0.08 -2.01 -1.22
N ALA A 219 -0.32 -1.83 -2.49
CA ALA A 219 -1.41 -2.57 -3.11
C ALA A 219 -0.88 -3.82 -3.80
N LEU A 220 -1.61 -4.91 -3.68
CA LEU A 220 -1.27 -6.21 -4.22
C LEU A 220 -2.37 -6.68 -5.16
N LYS A 221 -2.10 -6.70 -6.45
CA LYS A 221 -2.94 -7.25 -7.52
C LYS A 221 -2.07 -7.59 -8.72
N ASP A 222 -2.52 -8.49 -9.56
CA ASP A 222 -1.73 -8.95 -10.70
C ASP A 222 -2.49 -8.76 -12.02
N PHE A 223 -1.75 -8.73 -13.12
CA PHE A 223 -2.29 -8.48 -14.45
C PHE A 223 -1.40 -9.08 -15.53
N TYR A 224 -1.95 -9.20 -16.74
CA TYR A 224 -1.20 -9.41 -17.98
C TYR A 224 -1.77 -8.57 -19.12
N TRP A 225 -0.95 -8.30 -20.14
CA TRP A 225 -1.41 -7.66 -21.34
C TRP A 225 -1.96 -8.70 -22.32
N ALA A 226 -3.18 -8.51 -22.78
CA ALA A 226 -3.80 -9.33 -23.82
C ALA A 226 -4.29 -8.49 -25.00
N LYS A 227 -4.27 -9.08 -26.19
CA LYS A 227 -4.83 -8.43 -27.37
C LYS A 227 -6.30 -8.82 -27.51
N VAL A 228 -7.20 -7.93 -27.10
CA VAL A 228 -8.64 -8.12 -27.14
C VAL A 228 -9.21 -7.26 -28.26
N ASN A 229 -9.89 -7.84 -29.23
CA ASN A 229 -10.45 -7.14 -30.39
C ASN A 229 -9.42 -6.25 -31.09
N GLY A 230 -8.19 -6.74 -31.26
CA GLY A 230 -7.11 -6.02 -31.92
C GLY A 230 -6.39 -4.94 -31.09
N LYS A 231 -6.84 -4.65 -29.87
CA LYS A 231 -6.25 -3.66 -28.96
C LYS A 231 -5.57 -4.35 -27.78
N TRP A 232 -4.40 -3.86 -27.36
CA TRP A 232 -3.79 -4.26 -26.13
C TRP A 232 -4.61 -3.75 -24.95
N THR A 233 -4.98 -4.67 -24.06
CA THR A 233 -5.84 -4.39 -22.91
C THR A 233 -5.23 -5.05 -21.68
N MET A 234 -5.15 -4.30 -20.60
CA MET A 234 -4.76 -4.80 -19.28
C MET A 234 -5.84 -5.75 -18.77
N GLN A 235 -5.50 -6.98 -18.51
CA GLN A 235 -6.38 -8.00 -17.93
C GLN A 235 -5.92 -8.30 -16.52
N MET A 236 -6.81 -8.11 -15.57
CA MET A 236 -6.54 -8.49 -14.19
C MET A 236 -6.61 -10.02 -14.04
N CYS A 237 -5.77 -10.59 -13.21
CA CYS A 237 -5.68 -12.03 -12.99
C CYS A 237 -5.36 -12.35 -11.51
N PRO A 238 -5.45 -13.64 -11.13
CA PRO A 238 -5.04 -14.09 -9.81
C PRO A 238 -3.59 -13.74 -9.49
N MET A 239 -3.32 -13.55 -8.19
CA MET A 239 -1.97 -13.27 -7.71
C MET A 239 -0.97 -14.34 -8.13
N GLY A 240 0.12 -13.93 -8.78
CA GLY A 240 1.19 -14.79 -9.26
C GLY A 240 0.95 -15.43 -10.64
N GLU A 241 -0.17 -15.16 -11.28
CA GLU A 241 -0.49 -15.62 -12.64
C GLU A 241 -0.23 -14.53 -13.70
N GLY A 242 0.19 -13.35 -13.28
CA GLY A 242 0.41 -12.20 -14.15
C GLY A 242 1.88 -11.86 -14.39
N MET A 243 2.12 -10.59 -14.68
CA MET A 243 3.42 -10.06 -15.10
C MET A 243 4.20 -9.40 -13.97
N VAL A 244 3.63 -9.26 -12.78
CA VAL A 244 4.32 -8.63 -11.66
C VAL A 244 5.37 -9.60 -11.08
N ASN A 245 6.60 -9.13 -10.93
CA ASN A 245 7.67 -9.92 -10.31
C ASN A 245 7.55 -9.87 -8.77
N TRP A 246 6.60 -10.62 -8.22
CA TRP A 246 6.30 -10.65 -6.79
C TRP A 246 7.49 -11.01 -5.91
N PRO A 247 8.31 -12.02 -6.23
CA PRO A 247 9.50 -12.31 -5.45
C PRO A 247 10.42 -11.09 -5.29
N GLN A 248 10.64 -10.33 -6.35
CA GLN A 248 11.49 -9.14 -6.31
C GLN A 248 10.80 -7.96 -5.58
N VAL A 249 9.48 -7.79 -5.76
CA VAL A 249 8.69 -6.77 -5.03
C VAL A 249 8.81 -7.00 -3.52
N PHE A 250 8.55 -8.21 -3.04
CA PHE A 250 8.62 -8.53 -1.62
C PHE A 250 10.06 -8.47 -1.07
N ALA A 251 11.06 -8.89 -1.84
CA ALA A 251 12.47 -8.76 -1.46
C ALA A 251 12.87 -7.28 -1.27
N LEU A 252 12.42 -6.38 -2.15
CA LEU A 252 12.66 -4.95 -2.03
C LEU A 252 11.98 -4.36 -0.80
N LEU A 253 10.70 -4.68 -0.55
CA LEU A 253 9.98 -4.24 0.65
C LEU A 253 10.68 -4.72 1.94
N ALA A 254 11.07 -5.99 1.98
CA ALA A 254 11.77 -6.56 3.13
C ALA A 254 13.15 -5.92 3.34
N SER A 255 13.91 -5.64 2.27
CA SER A 255 15.21 -4.97 2.35
C SER A 255 15.12 -3.55 2.91
N ALA A 256 13.99 -2.88 2.67
CA ALA A 256 13.69 -1.55 3.20
C ALA A 256 13.03 -1.59 4.60
N HIS A 257 12.94 -2.76 5.24
CA HIS A 257 12.24 -2.96 6.52
C HIS A 257 10.79 -2.45 6.51
N PHE A 258 10.11 -2.55 5.36
CA PHE A 258 8.73 -2.13 5.25
C PHE A 258 7.84 -2.98 6.16
N ALA A 259 7.09 -2.31 7.03
CA ALA A 259 6.15 -2.94 7.98
C ALA A 259 4.74 -2.33 7.87
N GLY A 260 4.49 -1.54 6.84
CA GLY A 260 3.16 -0.95 6.56
C GLY A 260 2.16 -1.98 6.06
N PRO A 261 0.89 -1.60 5.89
CA PRO A 261 -0.15 -2.50 5.39
C PRO A 261 0.07 -2.88 3.92
N LEU A 262 -0.20 -4.16 3.64
CA LEU A 262 -0.28 -4.76 2.32
C LEU A 262 -1.75 -4.98 2.00
N SER A 263 -2.34 -4.24 1.07
CA SER A 263 -3.75 -4.33 0.70
C SER A 263 -3.94 -5.24 -0.51
N LEU A 264 -4.59 -6.38 -0.32
CA LEU A 264 -4.91 -7.31 -1.39
C LEU A 264 -6.16 -6.86 -2.15
N HIS A 265 -6.05 -6.77 -3.47
CA HIS A 265 -7.10 -6.35 -4.40
C HIS A 265 -7.46 -7.48 -5.36
N LEU A 266 -8.72 -7.92 -5.33
CA LEU A 266 -9.27 -8.92 -6.26
C LEU A 266 -10.00 -8.19 -7.40
N GLU A 267 -9.29 -7.80 -8.45
CA GLU A 267 -9.89 -7.01 -9.55
C GLU A 267 -10.18 -7.81 -10.82
N TYR A 268 -10.21 -9.12 -10.73
CA TYR A 268 -10.63 -10.04 -11.78
C TYR A 268 -11.96 -10.73 -11.44
N GLU A 269 -12.65 -11.23 -12.44
CA GLU A 269 -13.87 -12.01 -12.25
C GLU A 269 -13.55 -13.43 -11.75
N ALA A 270 -14.25 -13.89 -10.72
CA ALA A 270 -14.14 -15.24 -10.18
C ALA A 270 -15.53 -15.84 -9.95
N ALA A 271 -15.71 -17.09 -10.33
CA ALA A 271 -16.96 -17.81 -10.11
C ALA A 271 -17.30 -17.96 -8.61
N ASP A 272 -16.27 -18.18 -7.78
CA ASP A 272 -16.32 -18.16 -6.32
C ASP A 272 -15.32 -17.12 -5.81
N GLN A 273 -15.83 -15.97 -5.44
CA GLN A 273 -15.05 -14.85 -4.95
C GLN A 273 -14.32 -15.15 -3.65
N MET A 274 -14.96 -15.88 -2.72
CA MET A 274 -14.36 -16.16 -1.42
C MET A 274 -13.17 -17.13 -1.55
N SER A 275 -13.31 -18.16 -2.36
CA SER A 275 -12.22 -19.09 -2.68
C SER A 275 -11.09 -18.40 -3.43
N ALA A 276 -11.39 -17.47 -4.33
CA ALA A 276 -10.38 -16.67 -5.04
C ALA A 276 -9.59 -15.76 -4.08
N ILE A 277 -10.26 -15.07 -3.17
CA ILE A 277 -9.62 -14.25 -2.13
C ILE A 277 -8.71 -15.12 -1.24
N ALA A 278 -9.19 -16.29 -0.80
CA ALA A 278 -8.40 -17.19 0.03
C ALA A 278 -7.14 -17.70 -0.68
N ARG A 279 -7.25 -18.04 -1.97
CA ARG A 279 -6.11 -18.47 -2.81
C ARG A 279 -5.08 -17.34 -2.94
N ASP A 280 -5.51 -16.13 -3.27
CA ASP A 280 -4.63 -14.99 -3.45
C ASP A 280 -3.95 -14.62 -2.12
N LEU A 281 -4.68 -14.69 -0.99
CA LEU A 281 -4.09 -14.51 0.33
C LEU A 281 -3.01 -15.56 0.64
N ALA A 282 -3.24 -16.83 0.28
CA ALA A 282 -2.25 -17.88 0.50
C ALA A 282 -0.97 -17.62 -0.31
N PHE A 283 -1.09 -17.14 -1.54
CA PHE A 283 0.05 -16.71 -2.35
C PHE A 283 0.82 -15.58 -1.65
N VAL A 284 0.14 -14.52 -1.22
CA VAL A 284 0.76 -13.37 -0.54
C VAL A 284 1.47 -13.81 0.75
N LYS A 285 0.82 -14.64 1.58
CA LYS A 285 1.44 -15.17 2.81
C LYS A 285 2.74 -15.94 2.53
N LYS A 286 2.76 -16.75 1.46
CA LYS A 286 3.96 -17.47 1.01
C LYS A 286 5.09 -16.52 0.62
N GLN A 287 4.80 -15.47 -0.15
CA GLN A 287 5.79 -14.47 -0.57
C GLN A 287 6.33 -13.68 0.63
N VAL A 288 5.46 -13.24 1.54
CA VAL A 288 5.87 -12.55 2.76
C VAL A 288 6.77 -13.43 3.62
N ALA A 289 6.40 -14.70 3.84
CA ALA A 289 7.22 -15.63 4.60
C ALA A 289 8.61 -15.85 3.96
N ALA A 290 8.68 -15.93 2.64
CA ALA A 290 9.95 -16.11 1.92
C ALA A 290 10.87 -14.87 1.99
N ALA A 291 10.31 -13.66 2.05
CA ALA A 291 11.08 -12.42 2.01
C ALA A 291 11.46 -11.88 3.40
N TYR A 292 10.63 -12.11 4.41
CA TYR A 292 10.80 -11.56 5.76
C TYR A 292 11.30 -12.60 6.79
N GLY A 293 11.10 -13.88 6.51
CA GLY A 293 11.61 -15.01 7.31
C GLY A 293 13.04 -15.32 6.95
#